data_bccd32cd188440fc99617138efa2ef17
#
_entry.id   bccd32cd188440fc99617138efa2ef17
#
_cell.length_a   1.000
_cell.length_b   1.000
_cell.length_c   1.000
_cell.angle_alpha   90.00
_cell.angle_beta   90.00
_cell.angle_gamma   90.00
#
_symmetry.space_group_name_H-M   'P 1'
#
loop_
_entity.id
_entity.type
_entity.pdbx_description
1 polymer ?
#
loop_
_entity_poly.entity_id
_entity_poly.type
_entity_poly.pdbx_seq_one_letter_code
_entity_poly.pdbx_strand_id
1 'polypeptide(L)'
;RYVLGLYDLLERLTSSFPNILFESCSGGGNRFDAGMLYYAPQTWASDNSDAFARLFIQYGTSFMFPVSTMGAHVSACPNHQTGRISPLETRGVVAMSGTFGYELDTNLMTDEEKEIIKKQVETYKKYYDLINYGDYYRLSDPYKTDRYVAWMFLSEDKSKALVNYVQVRAYANAPAIYVKLQGLKEDSIYIVNGKEYSGRSLMKCGIYFGSENGDMIAKQIEVVEK
;
A
#
# COMPACT_ATOMS: atom_id res chain seq x y z
N ARG A 1 23.68 26.42 -3.23
CA ARG A 1 23.25 27.11 -4.46
C ARG A 1 22.37 26.25 -5.35
N TYR A 2 22.75 24.98 -5.64
CA TYR A 2 21.97 24.08 -6.53
C TYR A 2 20.50 23.94 -6.07
N VAL A 3 20.25 23.56 -4.80
CA VAL A 3 18.89 23.34 -4.29
C VAL A 3 18.04 24.62 -4.33
N LEU A 4 18.63 25.78 -4.02
CA LEU A 4 17.91 27.06 -4.13
C LEU A 4 17.55 27.40 -5.56
N GLY A 5 18.44 27.11 -6.52
CA GLY A 5 18.15 27.31 -7.95
C GLY A 5 17.08 26.30 -8.46
N LEU A 6 17.05 25.09 -7.93
CA LEU A 6 16.02 24.12 -8.25
C LEU A 6 14.64 24.58 -7.74
N TYR A 7 14.55 25.06 -6.50
CA TYR A 7 13.29 25.56 -5.97
C TYR A 7 12.80 26.82 -6.71
N ASP A 8 13.71 27.75 -7.09
CA ASP A 8 13.35 28.91 -7.92
C ASP A 8 12.78 28.46 -9.28
N LEU A 9 13.39 27.45 -9.92
CA LEU A 9 12.88 26.88 -11.17
C LEU A 9 11.50 26.28 -10.99
N LEU A 10 11.31 25.45 -9.95
CA LEU A 10 10.04 24.78 -9.68
C LEU A 10 8.94 25.79 -9.33
N GLU A 11 9.25 26.81 -8.53
CA GLU A 11 8.30 27.89 -8.21
C GLU A 11 7.80 28.58 -9.48
N ARG A 12 8.70 28.92 -10.38
CA ARG A 12 8.34 29.55 -11.68
C ARG A 12 7.53 28.62 -12.57
N LEU A 13 7.86 27.32 -12.59
CA LEU A 13 7.13 26.33 -13.39
C LEU A 13 5.71 26.14 -12.85
N THR A 14 5.55 25.86 -11.57
CA THR A 14 4.23 25.62 -10.97
C THR A 14 3.35 26.85 -10.98
N SER A 15 3.93 28.04 -10.79
CA SER A 15 3.20 29.31 -10.90
C SER A 15 2.76 29.62 -12.35
N SER A 16 3.60 29.27 -13.34
CA SER A 16 3.27 29.49 -14.76
C SER A 16 2.27 28.46 -15.30
N PHE A 17 2.26 27.26 -14.72
CA PHE A 17 1.41 26.15 -15.16
C PHE A 17 0.62 25.52 -14.00
N PRO A 18 -0.30 26.28 -13.35
CA PRO A 18 -0.96 25.85 -12.10
C PRO A 18 -1.89 24.65 -12.27
N ASN A 19 -2.25 24.30 -13.50
CA ASN A 19 -3.10 23.15 -13.80
C ASN A 19 -2.30 21.87 -14.15
N ILE A 20 -0.97 21.91 -14.09
CA ILE A 20 -0.11 20.75 -14.33
C ILE A 20 0.34 20.21 -12.97
N LEU A 21 0.04 18.94 -12.71
CA LEU A 21 0.58 18.22 -11.55
C LEU A 21 1.95 17.64 -11.90
N PHE A 22 2.91 17.86 -11.00
CA PHE A 22 4.27 17.35 -11.15
C PHE A 22 4.47 16.16 -10.23
N GLU A 23 5.15 15.13 -10.72
CA GLU A 23 5.68 14.04 -9.91
C GLU A 23 7.20 14.20 -9.78
N SER A 24 7.72 14.04 -8.57
CA SER A 24 9.15 14.01 -8.32
C SER A 24 9.68 12.59 -8.46
N CYS A 25 10.78 12.47 -9.18
CA CYS A 25 11.62 11.29 -9.22
C CYS A 25 13.07 11.76 -9.33
N SER A 26 13.99 11.07 -8.80
CA SER A 26 15.42 11.39 -8.99
C SER A 26 16.22 10.10 -8.82
N GLY A 27 16.09 9.21 -9.81
CA GLY A 27 16.66 7.88 -9.73
C GLY A 27 16.09 7.10 -8.53
N GLY A 28 14.75 7.02 -8.45
CA GLY A 28 14.07 6.26 -7.41
C GLY A 28 14.03 6.94 -6.03
N GLY A 29 13.64 8.21 -5.98
CA GLY A 29 13.33 8.89 -4.72
C GLY A 29 14.50 9.62 -4.04
N ASN A 30 15.63 9.82 -4.70
CA ASN A 30 16.78 10.54 -4.13
C ASN A 30 16.49 12.01 -3.74
N ARG A 31 15.36 12.59 -4.18
CA ARG A 31 14.86 13.90 -3.78
C ARG A 31 13.48 13.82 -3.16
N PHE A 32 13.23 12.79 -2.40
CA PHE A 32 11.99 12.69 -1.64
C PHE A 32 12.18 13.45 -0.32
N ASP A 33 11.81 14.71 -0.29
CA ASP A 33 11.86 15.59 0.88
C ASP A 33 10.61 16.50 0.93
N ALA A 34 10.38 17.11 2.08
CA ALA A 34 9.20 17.95 2.29
C ALA A 34 9.18 19.20 1.40
N GLY A 35 10.33 19.75 1.04
CA GLY A 35 10.43 20.89 0.13
C GLY A 35 10.03 20.52 -1.30
N MET A 36 10.42 19.33 -1.74
CA MET A 36 10.00 18.82 -3.06
C MET A 36 8.51 18.52 -3.10
N LEU A 37 7.91 18.02 -2.01
CA LEU A 37 6.47 17.75 -1.95
C LEU A 37 5.60 19.02 -2.08
N TYR A 38 6.13 20.19 -1.77
CA TYR A 38 5.45 21.46 -2.02
C TYR A 38 5.20 21.69 -3.52
N TYR A 39 6.14 21.32 -4.37
CA TYR A 39 6.06 21.50 -5.83
C TYR A 39 5.52 20.27 -6.56
N ALA A 40 5.81 19.09 -6.05
CA ALA A 40 5.43 17.81 -6.62
C ALA A 40 4.76 16.95 -5.54
N PRO A 41 3.43 16.93 -5.47
CA PRO A 41 2.68 16.28 -4.39
C PRO A 41 2.82 14.75 -4.35
N GLN A 42 3.44 14.19 -5.38
CA GLN A 42 3.73 12.76 -5.49
C GLN A 42 5.20 12.55 -5.84
N THR A 43 5.79 11.51 -5.27
CA THR A 43 7.16 11.08 -5.56
C THR A 43 7.21 9.60 -5.91
N TRP A 44 7.95 9.25 -6.95
CA TRP A 44 8.34 7.87 -7.24
C TRP A 44 9.40 7.45 -6.22
N ALA A 45 8.99 6.70 -5.20
CA ALA A 45 9.81 6.43 -4.02
C ALA A 45 10.99 5.48 -4.28
N SER A 46 10.90 4.64 -5.33
CA SER A 46 11.97 3.71 -5.72
C SER A 46 11.73 3.14 -7.11
N ASP A 47 12.78 3.02 -7.90
CA ASP A 47 12.74 2.33 -9.21
C ASP A 47 12.59 0.81 -9.05
N ASN A 48 12.77 0.27 -7.84
CA ASN A 48 12.49 -1.12 -7.57
C ASN A 48 10.97 -1.34 -7.45
N SER A 49 10.37 -1.86 -8.52
CA SER A 49 8.94 -2.11 -8.64
C SER A 49 8.52 -3.55 -8.25
N ASP A 50 9.48 -4.39 -7.78
CA ASP A 50 9.16 -5.73 -7.27
C ASP A 50 8.26 -5.65 -6.04
N ALA A 51 7.08 -6.27 -6.07
CA ALA A 51 6.10 -6.22 -4.99
C ALA A 51 6.67 -6.69 -3.64
N PHE A 52 7.58 -7.67 -3.64
CA PHE A 52 8.25 -8.08 -2.41
C PHE A 52 9.13 -6.96 -1.84
N ALA A 53 9.96 -6.33 -2.67
CA ALA A 53 10.80 -5.22 -2.24
C ALA A 53 9.97 -4.00 -1.81
N ARG A 54 8.85 -3.75 -2.48
CA ARG A 54 7.92 -2.66 -2.15
C ARG A 54 7.30 -2.80 -0.76
N LEU A 55 7.13 -4.00 -0.22
CA LEU A 55 6.70 -4.18 1.18
C LEU A 55 7.65 -3.49 2.17
N PHE A 56 8.96 -3.51 1.90
CA PHE A 56 9.98 -2.86 2.73
C PHE A 56 10.11 -1.37 2.42
N ILE A 57 10.12 -1.01 1.13
CA ILE A 57 10.26 0.38 0.67
C ILE A 57 9.08 1.22 1.16
N GLN A 58 7.84 0.76 0.98
CA GLN A 58 6.64 1.47 1.39
C GLN A 58 6.52 1.54 2.92
N TYR A 59 6.88 0.47 3.62
CA TYR A 59 6.99 0.47 5.08
C TYR A 59 7.95 1.55 5.56
N GLY A 60 9.19 1.57 5.04
CA GLY A 60 10.22 2.54 5.43
C GLY A 60 9.82 3.98 5.08
N THR A 61 9.34 4.21 3.87
CA THR A 61 8.91 5.54 3.40
C THR A 61 7.78 6.11 4.27
N SER A 62 6.85 5.27 4.72
CA SER A 62 5.69 5.70 5.52
C SER A 62 6.05 6.24 6.92
N PHE A 63 7.30 6.10 7.39
CA PHE A 63 7.72 6.74 8.64
C PHE A 63 7.95 8.25 8.50
N MET A 64 8.28 8.70 7.30
CA MET A 64 8.60 10.11 7.04
C MET A 64 7.50 10.83 6.25
N PHE A 65 6.81 10.12 5.36
CA PHE A 65 5.89 10.70 4.39
C PHE A 65 4.55 9.95 4.37
N PRO A 66 3.42 10.68 4.21
CA PRO A 66 2.12 10.05 3.99
C PRO A 66 2.15 9.12 2.77
N VAL A 67 1.43 8.00 2.84
CA VAL A 67 1.36 7.05 1.72
C VAL A 67 0.72 7.66 0.46
N SER A 68 -0.14 8.68 0.62
CA SER A 68 -0.73 9.44 -0.48
C SER A 68 0.27 10.23 -1.32
N THR A 69 1.50 10.41 -0.83
CA THR A 69 2.57 11.10 -1.57
C THR A 69 3.49 10.14 -2.33
N MET A 70 3.29 8.84 -2.17
CA MET A 70 4.19 7.82 -2.67
C MET A 70 3.59 7.11 -3.88
N GLY A 71 4.24 7.22 -5.05
CA GLY A 71 3.89 6.44 -6.24
C GLY A 71 4.07 4.95 -5.99
N ALA A 72 3.04 4.15 -6.31
CA ALA A 72 3.04 2.70 -6.15
C ALA A 72 2.33 2.05 -7.34
N HIS A 73 3.08 1.25 -8.11
CA HIS A 73 2.58 0.66 -9.34
C HIS A 73 2.65 -0.87 -9.34
N VAL A 74 1.71 -1.47 -10.06
CA VAL A 74 1.75 -2.87 -10.44
C VAL A 74 2.69 -2.99 -11.65
N SER A 75 3.83 -3.64 -11.47
CA SER A 75 4.80 -3.87 -12.54
C SER A 75 4.56 -5.17 -13.31
N ALA A 76 5.27 -5.35 -14.41
CA ALA A 76 5.28 -6.58 -15.19
C ALA A 76 5.72 -7.80 -14.36
N CYS A 77 5.33 -8.98 -14.80
CA CYS A 77 5.72 -10.27 -14.21
C CYS A 77 6.21 -11.22 -15.32
N PRO A 78 7.40 -11.83 -15.17
CA PRO A 78 8.38 -11.65 -14.09
C PRO A 78 8.86 -10.21 -13.93
N ASN A 79 9.20 -9.78 -12.71
CA ASN A 79 9.73 -8.45 -12.49
C ASN A 79 11.05 -8.26 -13.26
N HIS A 80 11.18 -7.19 -14.00
CA HIS A 80 12.30 -6.96 -14.92
C HIS A 80 13.67 -6.76 -14.22
N GLN A 81 13.68 -6.37 -12.95
CA GLN A 81 14.91 -6.16 -12.19
C GLN A 81 15.34 -7.40 -11.38
N THR A 82 14.36 -8.08 -10.78
CA THR A 82 14.64 -9.19 -9.85
C THR A 82 14.35 -10.58 -10.42
N GLY A 83 13.64 -10.65 -11.55
CA GLY A 83 13.15 -11.92 -12.11
C GLY A 83 12.07 -12.59 -11.26
N ARG A 84 11.60 -11.95 -10.18
CA ARG A 84 10.60 -12.52 -9.27
C ARG A 84 9.24 -12.66 -9.95
N ILE A 85 8.60 -13.80 -9.71
CA ILE A 85 7.21 -14.06 -10.08
C ILE A 85 6.35 -13.85 -8.83
N SER A 86 5.37 -12.96 -8.93
CA SER A 86 4.40 -12.68 -7.87
C SER A 86 2.99 -12.63 -8.46
N PRO A 87 1.97 -13.18 -7.77
CA PRO A 87 0.58 -13.11 -8.23
C PRO A 87 0.13 -11.67 -8.51
N LEU A 88 -0.69 -11.48 -9.54
CA LEU A 88 -1.22 -10.16 -9.93
C LEU A 88 -2.06 -9.56 -8.80
N GLU A 89 -2.81 -10.36 -8.07
CA GLU A 89 -3.59 -9.97 -6.90
C GLU A 89 -2.69 -9.36 -5.83
N THR A 90 -1.57 -10.01 -5.53
CA THR A 90 -0.62 -9.51 -4.52
C THR A 90 0.06 -8.23 -4.97
N ARG A 91 0.48 -8.16 -6.23
CA ARG A 91 1.05 -6.92 -6.79
C ARG A 91 0.08 -5.75 -6.66
N GLY A 92 -1.22 -5.99 -6.92
CA GLY A 92 -2.27 -4.99 -6.75
C GLY A 92 -2.46 -4.53 -5.30
N VAL A 93 -2.56 -5.47 -4.35
CA VAL A 93 -2.72 -5.12 -2.91
C VAL A 93 -1.55 -4.28 -2.41
N VAL A 94 -0.32 -4.63 -2.79
CA VAL A 94 0.87 -3.85 -2.41
C VAL A 94 0.84 -2.45 -3.04
N ALA A 95 0.51 -2.35 -4.33
CA ALA A 95 0.46 -1.08 -5.05
C ALA A 95 -0.69 -0.17 -4.58
N MET A 96 -1.81 -0.71 -4.09
CA MET A 96 -2.92 0.10 -3.55
C MET A 96 -2.55 0.89 -2.29
N SER A 97 -1.37 0.68 -1.71
CA SER A 97 -0.89 1.42 -0.53
C SER A 97 -0.04 2.63 -0.91
N GLY A 98 -0.52 3.41 -1.86
CA GLY A 98 0.08 4.63 -2.36
C GLY A 98 -0.77 5.21 -3.49
N THR A 99 -0.18 6.08 -4.30
CA THR A 99 -0.80 6.55 -5.54
C THR A 99 -0.73 5.41 -6.57
N PHE A 100 -1.85 4.73 -6.71
CA PHE A 100 -1.98 3.47 -7.44
C PHE A 100 -1.91 3.64 -8.95
N GLY A 101 -1.13 2.78 -9.61
CA GLY A 101 -1.04 2.73 -11.07
C GLY A 101 -0.50 1.39 -11.59
N TYR A 102 -0.37 1.32 -12.90
CA TYR A 102 0.17 0.17 -13.61
C TYR A 102 1.36 0.59 -14.47
N GLU A 103 2.43 -0.17 -14.38
CA GLU A 103 3.67 -0.01 -15.13
C GLU A 103 3.97 -1.32 -15.87
N LEU A 104 3.15 -1.61 -16.87
CA LEU A 104 3.22 -2.84 -17.66
C LEU A 104 2.54 -2.68 -19.02
N ASP A 105 2.87 -3.56 -19.98
CA ASP A 105 2.22 -3.61 -21.29
C ASP A 105 0.92 -4.43 -21.21
N THR A 106 -0.21 -3.76 -21.28
CA THR A 106 -1.54 -4.39 -21.22
C THR A 106 -1.87 -5.25 -22.44
N ASN A 107 -1.12 -5.12 -23.55
CA ASN A 107 -1.30 -5.97 -24.73
C ASN A 107 -0.77 -7.38 -24.51
N LEU A 108 0.13 -7.57 -23.55
CA LEU A 108 0.70 -8.88 -23.20
C LEU A 108 -0.15 -9.63 -22.17
N MET A 109 -1.23 -9.04 -21.68
CA MET A 109 -2.06 -9.62 -20.63
C MET A 109 -3.14 -10.52 -21.18
N THR A 110 -3.44 -11.59 -20.44
CA THR A 110 -4.61 -12.45 -20.72
C THR A 110 -5.91 -11.74 -20.37
N ASP A 111 -7.03 -12.26 -20.84
CA ASP A 111 -8.33 -11.67 -20.53
C ASP A 111 -8.68 -11.85 -19.04
N GLU A 112 -8.25 -12.96 -18.40
CA GLU A 112 -8.39 -13.19 -16.96
C GLU A 112 -7.61 -12.13 -16.15
N GLU A 113 -6.38 -11.81 -16.55
CA GLU A 113 -5.59 -10.76 -15.90
C GLU A 113 -6.23 -9.38 -16.06
N LYS A 114 -6.81 -9.08 -17.22
CA LYS A 114 -7.56 -7.82 -17.42
C LYS A 114 -8.79 -7.72 -16.52
N GLU A 115 -9.50 -8.83 -16.29
CA GLU A 115 -10.61 -8.83 -15.32
C GLU A 115 -10.14 -8.64 -13.87
N ILE A 116 -8.96 -9.17 -13.49
CA ILE A 116 -8.35 -8.89 -12.18
C ILE A 116 -8.03 -7.41 -12.06
N ILE A 117 -7.43 -6.79 -13.09
CA ILE A 117 -7.13 -5.36 -13.11
C ILE A 117 -8.41 -4.51 -12.93
N LYS A 118 -9.48 -4.82 -13.62
CA LYS A 118 -10.76 -4.09 -13.45
C LYS A 118 -11.21 -4.11 -11.99
N LYS A 119 -11.18 -5.28 -11.36
CA LYS A 119 -11.54 -5.44 -9.94
C LYS A 119 -10.59 -4.66 -9.02
N GLN A 120 -9.30 -4.63 -9.33
CA GLN A 120 -8.32 -3.85 -8.57
C GLN A 120 -8.60 -2.35 -8.65
N VAL A 121 -8.89 -1.84 -9.86
CA VAL A 121 -9.26 -0.43 -10.07
C VAL A 121 -10.57 -0.08 -9.35
N GLU A 122 -11.57 -0.94 -9.40
CA GLU A 122 -12.83 -0.76 -8.67
C GLU A 122 -12.59 -0.75 -7.15
N THR A 123 -11.76 -1.67 -6.65
CA THR A 123 -11.38 -1.75 -5.24
C THR A 123 -10.65 -0.48 -4.80
N TYR A 124 -9.66 -0.03 -5.57
CA TYR A 124 -8.94 1.21 -5.26
C TYR A 124 -9.88 2.43 -5.24
N LYS A 125 -10.78 2.55 -6.23
CA LYS A 125 -11.79 3.63 -6.24
C LYS A 125 -12.72 3.57 -5.03
N LYS A 126 -13.17 2.37 -4.63
CA LYS A 126 -14.00 2.16 -3.43
C LYS A 126 -13.33 2.67 -2.15
N TYR A 127 -12.01 2.45 -2.03
CA TYR A 127 -11.25 2.78 -0.83
C TYR A 127 -10.34 4.00 -0.99
N TYR A 128 -10.50 4.76 -2.08
CA TYR A 128 -9.64 5.91 -2.40
C TYR A 128 -9.50 6.88 -1.23
N ASP A 129 -10.61 7.35 -0.68
CA ASP A 129 -10.60 8.29 0.44
C ASP A 129 -9.96 7.69 1.70
N LEU A 130 -10.25 6.41 1.97
CA LEU A 130 -9.67 5.71 3.11
C LEU A 130 -8.16 5.54 2.98
N ILE A 131 -7.67 5.23 1.79
CA ILE A 131 -6.23 5.05 1.54
C ILE A 131 -5.48 6.39 1.57
N ASN A 132 -6.06 7.45 1.03
CA ASN A 132 -5.37 8.73 0.88
C ASN A 132 -5.52 9.66 2.09
N TYR A 133 -6.61 9.55 2.85
CA TYR A 133 -6.94 10.47 3.95
C TYR A 133 -7.13 9.77 5.30
N GLY A 134 -7.22 8.43 5.33
CA GLY A 134 -7.33 7.67 6.58
C GLY A 134 -6.01 7.55 7.32
N ASP A 135 -6.10 7.19 8.59
CA ASP A 135 -4.93 6.87 9.41
C ASP A 135 -4.26 5.58 8.94
N TYR A 136 -2.96 5.63 8.68
CA TYR A 136 -2.17 4.47 8.29
C TYR A 136 -1.51 3.81 9.49
N TYR A 137 -1.79 2.53 9.72
CA TYR A 137 -1.19 1.73 10.78
C TYR A 137 -0.35 0.60 10.21
N ARG A 138 0.91 0.52 10.64
CA ARG A 138 1.82 -0.61 10.40
C ARG A 138 1.54 -1.68 11.44
N LEU A 139 0.93 -2.80 11.03
CA LEU A 139 0.51 -3.87 11.94
C LEU A 139 1.58 -4.96 12.13
N SER A 140 2.61 -4.95 11.29
CA SER A 140 3.79 -5.81 11.42
C SER A 140 5.05 -5.03 11.03
N ASP A 141 6.19 -5.56 11.43
CA ASP A 141 7.50 -5.07 11.05
C ASP A 141 8.16 -6.09 10.10
N PRO A 142 8.34 -5.76 8.81
CA PRO A 142 8.89 -6.69 7.82
C PRO A 142 10.35 -7.05 8.08
N TYR A 143 11.05 -6.30 8.95
CA TYR A 143 12.42 -6.61 9.36
C TYR A 143 12.50 -7.58 10.54
N LYS A 144 11.37 -7.82 11.25
CA LYS A 144 11.29 -8.73 12.40
C LYS A 144 10.68 -10.09 12.08
N THR A 145 9.95 -10.18 10.96
CA THR A 145 9.36 -11.45 10.51
C THR A 145 9.46 -11.56 9.00
N ASP A 146 9.81 -12.73 8.52
CA ASP A 146 9.82 -13.06 7.10
C ASP A 146 8.53 -13.81 6.66
N ARG A 147 7.58 -13.98 7.58
CA ARG A 147 6.34 -14.73 7.34
C ARG A 147 5.29 -13.90 6.65
N TYR A 148 5.07 -12.66 7.14
CA TYR A 148 4.02 -11.80 6.64
C TYR A 148 4.31 -10.31 6.85
N VAL A 149 3.66 -9.50 6.04
CA VAL A 149 3.57 -8.04 6.25
C VAL A 149 2.09 -7.67 6.32
N ALA A 150 1.73 -6.82 7.29
CA ALA A 150 0.36 -6.37 7.47
C ALA A 150 0.32 -4.88 7.82
N TRP A 151 -0.66 -4.19 7.25
CA TRP A 151 -0.95 -2.78 7.52
C TRP A 151 -2.44 -2.51 7.35
N MET A 152 -2.91 -1.38 7.85
CA MET A 152 -4.30 -1.00 7.68
C MET A 152 -4.46 0.51 7.48
N PHE A 153 -5.55 0.87 6.86
CA PHE A 153 -6.09 2.21 6.80
C PHE A 153 -7.35 2.27 7.66
N LEU A 154 -7.51 3.33 8.45
CA LEU A 154 -8.65 3.56 9.32
C LEU A 154 -9.26 4.93 9.03
N SER A 155 -10.58 5.00 8.87
CA SER A 155 -11.27 6.28 8.71
C SER A 155 -11.14 7.15 9.96
N GLU A 156 -11.19 8.48 9.78
CA GLU A 156 -11.09 9.46 10.87
C GLU A 156 -12.13 9.21 11.98
N ASP A 157 -13.36 8.90 11.60
CA ASP A 157 -14.46 8.55 12.51
C ASP A 157 -14.35 7.15 13.13
N LYS A 158 -13.37 6.36 12.69
CA LYS A 158 -13.07 4.97 13.10
C LYS A 158 -14.19 3.98 12.76
N SER A 159 -15.09 4.34 11.86
CA SER A 159 -16.20 3.48 11.47
C SER A 159 -15.81 2.41 10.45
N LYS A 160 -14.71 2.64 9.71
CA LYS A 160 -14.29 1.76 8.60
C LYS A 160 -12.78 1.59 8.55
N ALA A 161 -12.34 0.34 8.38
CA ALA A 161 -10.93 0.06 8.10
C ALA A 161 -10.76 -0.92 6.94
N LEU A 162 -9.63 -0.79 6.25
CA LEU A 162 -9.13 -1.76 5.26
C LEU A 162 -7.84 -2.37 5.78
N VAL A 163 -7.89 -3.64 6.13
CA VAL A 163 -6.73 -4.41 6.59
C VAL A 163 -6.11 -5.13 5.39
N ASN A 164 -4.84 -4.90 5.18
CA ASN A 164 -4.04 -5.53 4.14
C ASN A 164 -3.06 -6.51 4.78
N TYR A 165 -2.93 -7.67 4.20
CA TYR A 165 -2.05 -8.74 4.66
C TYR A 165 -1.38 -9.39 3.47
N VAL A 166 -0.08 -9.62 3.54
CA VAL A 166 0.68 -10.40 2.56
C VAL A 166 1.43 -11.49 3.30
N GLN A 167 1.09 -12.76 3.06
CA GLN A 167 1.94 -13.87 3.42
C GLN A 167 3.17 -13.83 2.51
N VAL A 168 4.31 -13.48 3.06
CA VAL A 168 5.55 -13.35 2.30
C VAL A 168 6.13 -14.72 1.99
N ARG A 169 6.14 -15.60 2.99
CA ARG A 169 6.69 -16.95 2.88
C ARG A 169 5.79 -17.98 3.55
N ALA A 170 5.56 -19.08 2.85
CA ALA A 170 4.89 -20.26 3.40
C ALA A 170 5.88 -21.13 4.18
N TYR A 171 5.41 -21.71 5.29
CA TYR A 171 6.17 -22.67 6.08
C TYR A 171 5.32 -23.90 6.38
N ALA A 172 5.95 -25.06 6.33
CA ALA A 172 5.30 -26.29 6.79
C ALA A 172 5.00 -26.20 8.29
N ASN A 173 3.81 -26.63 8.68
CA ASN A 173 3.35 -26.60 10.08
C ASN A 173 3.44 -25.21 10.75
N ALA A 174 3.24 -24.14 9.97
CA ALA A 174 3.30 -22.80 10.48
C ALA A 174 2.25 -22.56 11.59
N PRO A 175 2.63 -21.92 12.71
CA PRO A 175 1.65 -21.54 13.72
C PRO A 175 0.67 -20.52 13.17
N ALA A 176 -0.55 -20.49 13.75
CA ALA A 176 -1.57 -19.52 13.42
C ALA A 176 -1.06 -18.08 13.52
N ILE A 177 -1.46 -17.22 12.56
CA ILE A 177 -1.15 -15.81 12.56
C ILE A 177 -2.41 -15.05 12.98
N TYR A 178 -2.27 -14.22 14.02
CA TYR A 178 -3.29 -13.26 14.45
C TYR A 178 -2.74 -11.85 14.32
N VAL A 179 -3.33 -11.05 13.43
CA VAL A 179 -2.93 -9.66 13.21
C VAL A 179 -3.79 -8.76 14.08
N LYS A 180 -3.18 -8.11 15.07
CA LYS A 180 -3.86 -7.18 15.97
C LYS A 180 -4.07 -5.86 15.26
N LEU A 181 -5.31 -5.37 15.25
CA LEU A 181 -5.65 -4.06 14.70
C LEU A 181 -5.31 -2.94 15.67
N GLN A 182 -5.36 -1.70 15.20
CA GLN A 182 -5.04 -0.52 15.99
C GLN A 182 -6.07 0.59 15.75
N GLY A 183 -6.23 1.49 16.69
CA GLY A 183 -7.00 2.72 16.56
C GLY A 183 -8.53 2.57 16.62
N LEU A 184 -9.09 1.36 16.64
CA LEU A 184 -10.54 1.14 16.69
C LEU A 184 -11.16 1.65 18.01
N LYS A 185 -12.48 1.91 17.99
CA LYS A 185 -13.25 2.18 19.22
C LYS A 185 -13.40 0.87 20.02
N GLU A 186 -12.92 0.84 21.26
CA GLU A 186 -12.86 -0.41 22.06
C GLU A 186 -14.23 -1.04 22.28
N ASP A 187 -15.24 -0.23 22.53
CA ASP A 187 -16.58 -0.67 22.95
C ASP A 187 -17.56 -0.80 21.77
N SER A 188 -17.16 -0.40 20.56
CA SER A 188 -17.96 -0.59 19.35
C SER A 188 -17.87 -2.02 18.84
N ILE A 189 -18.94 -2.44 18.14
CA ILE A 189 -18.98 -3.72 17.42
C ILE A 189 -18.61 -3.48 15.96
N TYR A 190 -17.76 -4.32 15.43
CA TYR A 190 -17.33 -4.30 14.04
C TYR A 190 -17.68 -5.60 13.34
N ILE A 191 -18.04 -5.51 12.07
CA ILE A 191 -18.28 -6.65 11.18
C ILE A 191 -17.01 -6.92 10.39
N VAL A 192 -16.53 -8.16 10.49
CA VAL A 192 -15.36 -8.68 9.77
C VAL A 192 -15.75 -10.00 9.12
N ASN A 193 -15.75 -10.07 7.79
CA ASN A 193 -16.18 -11.27 7.04
C ASN A 193 -17.53 -11.82 7.50
N GLY A 194 -18.51 -10.92 7.76
CA GLY A 194 -19.87 -11.27 8.17
C GLY A 194 -20.02 -11.69 9.63
N LYS A 195 -18.96 -11.61 10.45
CA LYS A 195 -19.00 -11.92 11.90
C LYS A 195 -18.79 -10.67 12.72
N GLU A 196 -19.41 -10.63 13.89
CA GLU A 196 -19.33 -9.52 14.84
C GLU A 196 -18.17 -9.71 15.82
N TYR A 197 -17.39 -8.64 16.03
CA TYR A 197 -16.29 -8.57 16.99
C TYR A 197 -16.33 -7.22 17.70
N SER A 198 -15.99 -7.17 18.99
CA SER A 198 -15.73 -5.88 19.64
C SER A 198 -14.39 -5.30 19.13
N GLY A 199 -14.30 -3.97 19.06
CA GLY A 199 -13.04 -3.31 18.73
C GLY A 199 -11.91 -3.71 19.67
N ARG A 200 -12.22 -3.89 20.96
CA ARG A 200 -11.27 -4.42 21.96
C ARG A 200 -10.75 -5.80 21.59
N SER A 201 -11.61 -6.73 21.15
CA SER A 201 -11.20 -8.07 20.70
C SER A 201 -10.28 -7.98 19.48
N LEU A 202 -10.62 -7.18 18.49
CA LEU A 202 -9.81 -6.98 17.29
C LEU A 202 -8.42 -6.39 17.60
N MET A 203 -8.33 -5.49 18.58
CA MET A 203 -7.07 -4.89 18.99
C MET A 203 -6.23 -5.77 19.92
N LYS A 204 -6.84 -6.59 20.78
CA LYS A 204 -6.11 -7.44 21.74
C LYS A 204 -5.81 -8.84 21.21
N CYS A 205 -6.75 -9.45 20.52
CA CYS A 205 -6.63 -10.82 19.98
C CYS A 205 -6.26 -10.81 18.48
N GLY A 206 -6.80 -9.85 17.72
CA GLY A 206 -6.54 -9.72 16.29
C GLY A 206 -7.48 -10.52 15.39
N ILE A 207 -7.25 -10.41 14.09
CA ILE A 207 -7.90 -11.21 13.04
C ILE A 207 -7.01 -12.40 12.71
N TYR A 208 -7.63 -13.58 12.64
CA TYR A 208 -6.95 -14.79 12.21
C TYR A 208 -6.70 -14.78 10.71
N PHE A 209 -5.46 -14.98 10.32
CA PHE A 209 -5.04 -15.25 8.96
C PHE A 209 -4.49 -16.69 8.90
N GLY A 210 -5.19 -17.55 8.16
CA GLY A 210 -4.72 -18.91 7.90
C GLY A 210 -3.44 -18.91 7.07
N SER A 211 -2.71 -20.03 7.10
CA SER A 211 -1.60 -20.25 6.17
C SER A 211 -2.15 -20.65 4.80
N GLU A 212 -1.70 -20.00 3.76
CA GLU A 212 -1.99 -20.34 2.37
C GLU A 212 -0.83 -21.13 1.77
N ASN A 213 -1.11 -21.88 0.72
CA ASN A 213 -0.06 -22.57 -0.03
C ASN A 213 0.63 -21.59 -0.98
N GLY A 214 1.93 -21.43 -0.81
CA GLY A 214 2.76 -20.57 -1.65
C GLY A 214 3.19 -19.26 -0.99
N ASP A 215 4.15 -18.62 -1.62
CA ASP A 215 4.71 -17.35 -1.19
C ASP A 215 3.96 -16.18 -1.86
N MET A 216 4.06 -15.00 -1.27
CA MET A 216 3.49 -13.76 -1.79
C MET A 216 1.97 -13.85 -2.03
N ILE A 217 1.23 -14.31 -1.04
CA ILE A 217 -0.25 -14.39 -1.09
C ILE A 217 -0.86 -13.25 -0.31
N ALA A 218 -1.64 -12.40 -0.98
CA ALA A 218 -2.27 -11.23 -0.38
C ALA A 218 -3.73 -11.49 0.02
N LYS A 219 -4.17 -10.79 1.07
CA LYS A 219 -5.58 -10.69 1.50
C LYS A 219 -5.91 -9.25 1.88
N GLN A 220 -7.10 -8.82 1.53
CA GLN A 220 -7.68 -7.57 2.00
C GLN A 220 -8.97 -7.88 2.78
N ILE A 221 -9.14 -7.27 3.93
CA ILE A 221 -10.29 -7.46 4.80
C ILE A 221 -10.88 -6.10 5.14
N GLU A 222 -12.16 -5.92 4.82
CA GLU A 222 -12.94 -4.76 5.26
C GLU A 222 -13.42 -4.98 6.69
N VAL A 223 -13.30 -3.94 7.50
CA VAL A 223 -13.77 -3.90 8.90
C VAL A 223 -14.70 -2.69 8.99
N VAL A 224 -15.96 -2.92 9.35
CA VAL A 224 -17.01 -1.88 9.38
C VAL A 224 -17.72 -1.88 10.72
N GLU A 225 -17.84 -0.71 11.34
CA GLU A 225 -18.63 -0.51 12.56
C GLU A 225 -20.11 -0.81 12.26
N LYS A 226 -20.78 -1.52 13.18
CA LYS A 226 -22.20 -1.94 13.07
C LYS A 226 -23.16 -0.79 13.33
#